data_39d1194dcf0841e11ccd32823cb12305
#
_entry.id   39d1194dcf0841e11ccd32823cb12305
#
_cell.length_a   1.000
_cell.length_b   1.000
_cell.length_c   1.000
_cell.angle_alpha   90.00
_cell.angle_beta   90.00
_cell.angle_gamma   90.00
#
_symmetry.space_group_name_H-M   'P 1'
#
loop_
_entity.id
_entity.type
_entity.pdbx_description
1 polymer ?
#
loop_
_entity_poly.entity_id
_entity_poly.type
_entity_poly.pdbx_seq_one_letter_code
_entity_poly.pdbx_strand_id
1 'polypeptide(L)'
;MKKLNIGILSYRSAPFSGGQGIYVYEISKLLKELGHKVTVISGPPYPHLEKGIDLIKLPGLNLFSTFNFKDRLKKFLHKRPKSFDDYYEFFVALIGGFPEMKTFGNRARNLIKPEDFDVVIDNQSLAYGLIDIQQHTPILSVIHHPISKDKYFELLFSRSIIRRFFIKRWYGFLRMQKNVAKRMEYILTPSKNSQIDISNDFGVDKKKITIIPNGIDSNTFTPLNSREGFKNNFRIITTASADVPLKGLSFTLRAIHYLKDLYPEIHLTVIGQPKSGGYTERLIDELDISEYISFKTNLSKAEIAFEYACSSVAIVSSLYEGFGFPVGEAMACNVPLIATNVASIPEITSNYATLINKRLHLRYQML
;
A
#
# COMPACT_ATOMS: atom_id res chain seq x y z
N MET A 1 -26.07 -16.66 9.83
CA MET A 1 -25.75 -15.23 9.65
C MET A 1 -26.65 -14.67 8.56
N LYS A 2 -27.17 -13.43 8.69
CA LYS A 2 -27.96 -12.79 7.62
C LYS A 2 -27.06 -12.55 6.41
N LYS A 3 -27.52 -12.97 5.23
CA LYS A 3 -26.82 -12.68 3.97
C LYS A 3 -27.01 -11.19 3.62
N LEU A 4 -25.94 -10.52 3.28
CA LEU A 4 -25.93 -9.11 2.89
C LEU A 4 -25.51 -8.94 1.44
N ASN A 5 -25.98 -7.86 0.81
CA ASN A 5 -25.50 -7.36 -0.47
C ASN A 5 -24.48 -6.25 -0.18
N ILE A 6 -23.19 -6.50 -0.46
CA ILE A 6 -22.07 -5.66 -0.06
C ILE A 6 -21.42 -5.04 -1.29
N GLY A 7 -21.33 -3.68 -1.31
CA GLY A 7 -20.55 -2.95 -2.29
C GLY A 7 -19.15 -2.66 -1.75
N ILE A 8 -18.09 -2.91 -2.53
CA ILE A 8 -16.71 -2.52 -2.17
C ILE A 8 -16.23 -1.46 -3.15
N LEU A 9 -15.95 -0.26 -2.65
CA LEU A 9 -15.42 0.85 -3.42
C LEU A 9 -13.90 0.87 -3.36
N SER A 10 -13.23 0.88 -4.51
CA SER A 10 -11.79 1.05 -4.59
C SER A 10 -11.40 1.92 -5.78
N TYR A 11 -10.85 3.08 -5.51
CA TYR A 11 -10.47 4.01 -6.58
C TYR A 11 -9.33 3.47 -7.46
N ARG A 12 -8.54 2.54 -6.95
CA ARG A 12 -7.44 1.83 -7.63
C ARG A 12 -7.22 0.46 -6.98
N SER A 13 -7.06 -0.56 -7.81
CA SER A 13 -6.85 -1.93 -7.31
C SER A 13 -5.87 -2.69 -8.21
N ALA A 14 -4.62 -2.20 -8.31
CA ALA A 14 -3.59 -2.91 -9.07
C ALA A 14 -3.42 -4.33 -8.51
N PRO A 15 -3.53 -5.39 -9.34
CA PRO A 15 -3.60 -6.76 -8.84
C PRO A 15 -2.29 -7.28 -8.25
N PHE A 16 -1.14 -6.76 -8.71
CA PHE A 16 0.19 -7.24 -8.33
C PHE A 16 1.06 -6.19 -7.63
N SER A 17 0.53 -5.00 -7.39
CA SER A 17 1.31 -3.93 -6.77
C SER A 17 0.46 -3.09 -5.83
N GLY A 18 0.97 -2.90 -4.61
CA GLY A 18 0.33 -2.10 -3.58
C GLY A 18 -0.71 -2.88 -2.76
N GLY A 19 -0.74 -2.61 -1.45
CA GLY A 19 -1.60 -3.32 -0.50
C GLY A 19 -3.09 -3.16 -0.74
N GLN A 20 -3.53 -2.09 -1.40
CA GLN A 20 -4.97 -1.82 -1.63
C GLN A 20 -5.63 -2.84 -2.56
N GLY A 21 -4.96 -3.24 -3.66
CA GLY A 21 -5.49 -4.24 -4.59
C GLY A 21 -5.56 -5.62 -3.96
N ILE A 22 -4.53 -6.00 -3.20
CA ILE A 22 -4.47 -7.25 -2.44
C ILE A 22 -5.59 -7.27 -1.39
N TYR A 23 -5.78 -6.18 -0.65
CA TYR A 23 -6.84 -6.08 0.35
C TYR A 23 -8.24 -6.28 -0.28
N VAL A 24 -8.52 -5.63 -1.42
CA VAL A 24 -9.81 -5.77 -2.12
C VAL A 24 -10.04 -7.22 -2.55
N TYR A 25 -9.01 -7.88 -3.10
CA TYR A 25 -9.09 -9.28 -3.48
C TYR A 25 -9.45 -10.16 -2.28
N GLU A 26 -8.69 -10.07 -1.19
CA GLU A 26 -8.86 -10.91 -0.01
C GLU A 26 -10.21 -10.67 0.68
N ILE A 27 -10.56 -9.41 0.94
CA ILE A 27 -11.81 -9.10 1.64
C ILE A 27 -13.03 -9.48 0.81
N SER A 28 -13.00 -9.28 -0.52
CA SER A 28 -14.13 -9.68 -1.38
C SER A 28 -14.30 -11.19 -1.44
N LYS A 29 -13.19 -11.94 -1.49
CA LYS A 29 -13.18 -13.41 -1.45
C LYS A 29 -13.77 -13.93 -0.12
N LEU A 30 -13.23 -13.45 1.00
CA LEU A 30 -13.69 -13.87 2.34
C LEU A 30 -15.16 -13.55 2.59
N LEU A 31 -15.64 -12.38 2.22
CA LEU A 31 -17.05 -12.02 2.36
C LEU A 31 -17.95 -12.92 1.51
N LYS A 32 -17.52 -13.29 0.30
CA LYS A 32 -18.23 -14.25 -0.54
C LYS A 32 -18.24 -15.65 0.10
N GLU A 33 -17.11 -16.12 0.64
CA GLU A 33 -17.02 -17.42 1.34
C GLU A 33 -17.96 -17.48 2.56
N LEU A 34 -18.17 -16.34 3.24
CA LEU A 34 -19.15 -16.17 4.32
C LEU A 34 -20.62 -16.15 3.81
N GLY A 35 -20.82 -16.24 2.50
CA GLY A 35 -22.13 -16.35 1.87
C GLY A 35 -22.80 -15.02 1.55
N HIS A 36 -22.09 -13.89 1.61
CA HIS A 36 -22.57 -12.58 1.18
C HIS A 36 -22.53 -12.44 -0.35
N LYS A 37 -23.42 -11.60 -0.89
CA LYS A 37 -23.31 -11.16 -2.27
C LYS A 37 -22.37 -9.95 -2.31
N VAL A 38 -21.29 -10.04 -3.10
CA VAL A 38 -20.24 -9.02 -3.14
C VAL A 38 -20.12 -8.44 -4.54
N THR A 39 -20.15 -7.13 -4.64
CA THR A 39 -19.89 -6.38 -5.87
C THR A 39 -18.73 -5.40 -5.63
N VAL A 40 -17.66 -5.51 -6.41
CA VAL A 40 -16.55 -4.57 -6.37
C VAL A 40 -16.77 -3.48 -7.42
N ILE A 41 -16.73 -2.22 -6.99
CA ILE A 41 -16.83 -1.03 -7.84
C ILE A 41 -15.46 -0.39 -7.87
N SER A 42 -14.76 -0.45 -9.00
CA SER A 42 -13.35 -0.04 -9.06
C SER A 42 -13.06 0.95 -10.17
N GLY A 43 -12.18 1.92 -9.86
CA GLY A 43 -11.43 2.71 -10.83
C GLY A 43 -10.21 1.94 -11.37
N PRO A 44 -9.62 2.39 -12.50
CA PRO A 44 -8.43 1.76 -13.07
C PRO A 44 -7.15 2.05 -12.25
N PRO A 45 -6.18 1.09 -12.19
CA PRO A 45 -6.23 -0.26 -12.72
C PRO A 45 -7.20 -1.13 -11.93
N TYR A 46 -7.89 -2.03 -12.65
CA TYR A 46 -8.94 -2.87 -12.07
C TYR A 46 -8.35 -4.08 -11.35
N PRO A 47 -9.02 -4.59 -10.29
CA PRO A 47 -8.57 -5.78 -9.57
C PRO A 47 -8.78 -7.06 -10.40
N HIS A 48 -7.97 -8.07 -10.11
CA HIS A 48 -8.36 -9.45 -10.36
C HIS A 48 -9.27 -9.87 -9.19
N LEU A 49 -10.36 -10.56 -9.48
CA LEU A 49 -11.31 -11.00 -8.46
C LEU A 49 -11.56 -12.51 -8.58
N GLU A 50 -11.95 -13.12 -7.48
CA GLU A 50 -12.39 -14.52 -7.45
C GLU A 50 -13.62 -14.70 -8.32
N LYS A 51 -13.74 -15.87 -8.98
CA LYS A 51 -14.90 -16.21 -9.84
C LYS A 51 -16.20 -16.07 -9.04
N GLY A 52 -17.19 -15.37 -9.61
CA GLY A 52 -18.49 -15.14 -8.99
C GLY A 52 -18.57 -13.94 -8.05
N ILE A 53 -17.57 -13.04 -8.09
CA ILE A 53 -17.64 -11.69 -7.54
C ILE A 53 -17.86 -10.73 -8.69
N ASP A 54 -18.90 -9.89 -8.60
CA ASP A 54 -19.22 -8.92 -9.65
C ASP A 54 -18.24 -7.74 -9.64
N LEU A 55 -17.83 -7.30 -10.83
CA LEU A 55 -16.99 -6.12 -11.02
C LEU A 55 -17.70 -5.05 -11.83
N ILE A 56 -17.98 -3.92 -11.21
CA ILE A 56 -18.43 -2.70 -11.89
C ILE A 56 -17.23 -1.77 -12.11
N LYS A 57 -16.90 -1.52 -13.35
CA LYS A 57 -15.79 -0.65 -13.74
C LYS A 57 -16.24 0.81 -13.82
N LEU A 58 -15.60 1.69 -13.05
CA LEU A 58 -15.76 3.14 -13.14
C LEU A 58 -14.55 3.74 -13.88
N PRO A 59 -14.63 3.95 -15.20
CA PRO A 59 -13.48 4.36 -15.99
C PRO A 59 -13.09 5.81 -15.70
N GLY A 60 -11.84 6.03 -15.29
CA GLY A 60 -11.13 7.31 -15.24
C GLY A 60 -10.04 7.38 -16.30
N LEU A 61 -9.25 8.46 -16.33
CA LEU A 61 -8.14 8.63 -17.27
C LEU A 61 -6.91 7.79 -16.89
N ASN A 62 -6.82 7.32 -15.64
CA ASN A 62 -5.69 6.55 -15.12
C ASN A 62 -4.34 7.23 -15.36
N LEU A 63 -4.19 8.45 -14.83
CA LEU A 63 -3.01 9.29 -15.05
C LEU A 63 -1.92 9.12 -13.96
N PHE A 64 -2.17 8.32 -12.94
CA PHE A 64 -1.29 8.14 -11.78
C PHE A 64 0.16 7.84 -12.15
N SER A 65 0.38 6.91 -13.07
CA SER A 65 1.70 6.48 -13.53
C SER A 65 2.14 7.15 -14.83
N THR A 66 1.39 8.15 -15.32
CA THR A 66 1.64 8.80 -16.60
C THR A 66 2.13 10.22 -16.37
N PHE A 67 3.45 10.44 -16.49
CA PHE A 67 4.08 11.74 -16.22
C PHE A 67 4.37 12.55 -17.48
N ASN A 68 4.47 11.91 -18.64
CA ASN A 68 4.68 12.57 -19.91
C ASN A 68 3.40 13.26 -20.40
N PHE A 69 3.52 14.52 -20.83
CA PHE A 69 2.38 15.30 -21.34
C PHE A 69 1.72 14.64 -22.56
N LYS A 70 2.51 14.15 -23.52
CA LYS A 70 1.99 13.50 -24.74
C LYS A 70 1.11 12.29 -24.40
N ASP A 71 1.55 11.46 -23.44
CA ASP A 71 0.80 10.28 -23.02
C ASP A 71 -0.47 10.65 -22.27
N ARG A 72 -0.43 11.69 -21.41
CA ARG A 72 -1.63 12.23 -20.76
C ARG A 72 -2.64 12.76 -21.77
N LEU A 73 -2.18 13.53 -22.75
CA LEU A 73 -3.00 14.06 -23.83
C LEU A 73 -3.61 12.94 -24.67
N LYS A 74 -2.81 11.92 -25.02
CA LYS A 74 -3.28 10.73 -25.75
C LYS A 74 -4.40 10.03 -24.98
N LYS A 75 -4.22 9.72 -23.69
CA LYS A 75 -5.26 9.12 -22.86
C LYS A 75 -6.52 9.97 -22.79
N PHE A 76 -6.37 11.29 -22.62
CA PHE A 76 -7.50 12.22 -22.61
C PHE A 76 -8.25 12.24 -23.95
N LEU A 77 -7.55 12.32 -25.09
CA LEU A 77 -8.18 12.37 -26.42
C LEU A 77 -8.89 11.06 -26.80
N HIS A 78 -8.35 9.90 -26.40
CA HIS A 78 -8.92 8.58 -26.73
C HIS A 78 -10.17 8.25 -25.93
N LYS A 79 -10.35 8.81 -24.73
CA LYS A 79 -11.55 8.53 -23.93
C LYS A 79 -12.77 9.24 -24.51
N ARG A 80 -13.80 8.49 -24.87
CA ARG A 80 -15.09 9.01 -25.35
C ARG A 80 -16.24 8.16 -24.81
N PRO A 81 -17.39 8.76 -24.43
CA PRO A 81 -17.58 10.20 -24.24
C PRO A 81 -16.79 10.73 -23.04
N LYS A 82 -16.52 12.03 -23.01
CA LYS A 82 -15.84 12.70 -21.88
C LYS A 82 -16.87 13.27 -20.91
N SER A 83 -16.65 13.04 -19.63
CA SER A 83 -17.38 13.66 -18.52
C SER A 83 -16.65 14.89 -18.00
N PHE A 84 -17.35 15.73 -17.22
CA PHE A 84 -16.71 16.84 -16.49
C PHE A 84 -15.53 16.36 -15.62
N ASP A 85 -15.67 15.20 -14.97
CA ASP A 85 -14.61 14.60 -14.16
C ASP A 85 -13.35 14.27 -14.98
N ASP A 86 -13.49 13.92 -16.29
CA ASP A 86 -12.34 13.65 -17.14
C ASP A 86 -11.55 14.92 -17.46
N TYR A 87 -12.24 16.02 -17.72
CA TYR A 87 -11.58 17.33 -17.86
C TYR A 87 -10.88 17.74 -16.57
N TYR A 88 -11.56 17.57 -15.44
CA TYR A 88 -10.97 17.86 -14.12
C TYR A 88 -9.71 17.00 -13.86
N GLU A 89 -9.77 15.69 -14.14
CA GLU A 89 -8.60 14.79 -14.01
C GLU A 89 -7.43 15.28 -14.86
N PHE A 90 -7.69 15.61 -16.13
CA PHE A 90 -6.64 16.05 -17.06
C PHE A 90 -5.97 17.34 -16.59
N PHE A 91 -6.74 18.39 -16.33
CA PHE A 91 -6.18 19.69 -15.95
C PHE A 91 -5.48 19.67 -14.58
N VAL A 92 -6.06 19.00 -13.60
CA VAL A 92 -5.44 18.89 -12.27
C VAL A 92 -4.14 18.08 -12.33
N ALA A 93 -4.09 17.02 -13.14
CA ALA A 93 -2.86 16.24 -13.33
C ALA A 93 -1.76 17.05 -14.04
N LEU A 94 -2.10 17.94 -14.97
CA LEU A 94 -1.12 18.81 -15.66
C LEU A 94 -0.37 19.72 -14.68
N ILE A 95 -1.04 20.20 -13.65
CA ILE A 95 -0.45 21.06 -12.64
C ILE A 95 0.09 20.29 -11.42
N GLY A 96 0.30 18.97 -11.57
CA GLY A 96 0.91 18.11 -10.56
C GLY A 96 0.01 17.69 -9.39
N GLY A 97 -1.31 17.81 -9.53
CA GLY A 97 -2.27 17.31 -8.54
C GLY A 97 -2.66 15.86 -8.78
N PHE A 98 -3.32 15.25 -7.78
CA PHE A 98 -3.88 13.89 -7.86
C PHE A 98 -5.40 13.93 -7.70
N PRO A 99 -6.17 13.93 -8.80
CA PRO A 99 -7.61 14.13 -8.81
C PRO A 99 -8.43 12.83 -8.71
N GLU A 100 -7.82 11.67 -8.99
CA GLU A 100 -8.55 10.41 -9.26
C GLU A 100 -9.46 9.97 -8.10
N MET A 101 -9.05 10.17 -6.84
CA MET A 101 -9.90 9.82 -5.69
C MET A 101 -11.20 10.62 -5.68
N LYS A 102 -11.12 11.93 -5.95
CA LYS A 102 -12.30 12.81 -5.95
C LYS A 102 -13.27 12.44 -7.08
N THR A 103 -12.77 12.27 -8.27
CA THR A 103 -13.59 11.95 -9.44
C THR A 103 -14.17 10.54 -9.39
N PHE A 104 -13.43 9.59 -8.80
CA PHE A 104 -13.96 8.26 -8.47
C PHE A 104 -15.18 8.36 -7.55
N GLY A 105 -15.06 9.13 -6.45
CA GLY A 105 -16.17 9.33 -5.53
C GLY A 105 -17.40 9.98 -6.17
N ASN A 106 -17.19 10.95 -7.09
CA ASN A 106 -18.29 11.55 -7.85
C ASN A 106 -19.01 10.52 -8.73
N ARG A 107 -18.25 9.68 -9.43
CA ARG A 107 -18.80 8.60 -10.28
C ARG A 107 -19.53 7.55 -9.45
N ALA A 108 -18.95 7.16 -8.31
CA ALA A 108 -19.58 6.20 -7.38
C ALA A 108 -20.90 6.73 -6.83
N ARG A 109 -20.96 8.00 -6.42
CA ARG A 109 -22.18 8.67 -5.96
C ARG A 109 -23.29 8.62 -7.01
N ASN A 110 -22.95 8.86 -8.28
CA ASN A 110 -23.93 8.86 -9.37
C ASN A 110 -24.38 7.44 -9.75
N LEU A 111 -23.63 6.42 -9.41
CA LEU A 111 -23.93 5.02 -9.71
C LEU A 111 -24.79 4.38 -8.62
N ILE A 112 -24.44 4.58 -7.33
CA ILE A 112 -25.03 3.86 -6.20
C ILE A 112 -26.35 4.48 -5.81
N LYS A 113 -27.41 3.66 -5.82
CA LYS A 113 -28.75 4.01 -5.37
C LYS A 113 -29.04 3.43 -3.97
N PRO A 114 -30.02 3.96 -3.23
CA PRO A 114 -30.33 3.53 -1.87
C PRO A 114 -30.55 2.03 -1.67
N GLU A 115 -31.13 1.35 -2.66
CA GLU A 115 -31.50 -0.06 -2.61
C GLU A 115 -30.43 -1.04 -3.13
N ASP A 116 -29.32 -0.52 -3.67
CA ASP A 116 -28.33 -1.37 -4.32
C ASP A 116 -27.56 -2.26 -3.33
N PHE A 117 -27.27 -1.76 -2.13
CA PHE A 117 -26.43 -2.43 -1.14
C PHE A 117 -26.96 -2.26 0.29
N ASP A 118 -26.84 -3.32 1.10
CA ASP A 118 -27.07 -3.25 2.54
C ASP A 118 -25.97 -2.46 3.26
N VAL A 119 -24.74 -2.51 2.73
CA VAL A 119 -23.57 -1.78 3.23
C VAL A 119 -22.53 -1.56 2.12
N VAL A 120 -21.84 -0.44 2.18
CA VAL A 120 -20.72 -0.12 1.29
C VAL A 120 -19.43 -0.06 2.09
N ILE A 121 -18.39 -0.72 1.60
CA ILE A 121 -17.03 -0.65 2.15
C ILE A 121 -16.19 0.27 1.26
N ASP A 122 -15.69 1.39 1.79
CA ASP A 122 -14.76 2.27 1.08
C ASP A 122 -13.31 1.89 1.40
N ASN A 123 -12.56 1.45 0.40
CA ASN A 123 -11.15 1.14 0.53
C ASN A 123 -10.29 2.41 0.38
N GLN A 124 -10.33 3.24 1.41
CA GLN A 124 -9.49 4.44 1.60
C GLN A 124 -9.59 5.50 0.49
N SER A 125 -10.69 5.60 -0.25
CA SER A 125 -10.85 6.72 -1.17
C SER A 125 -11.09 8.03 -0.42
N LEU A 126 -11.93 7.98 0.61
CA LEU A 126 -12.36 9.12 1.43
C LEU A 126 -12.75 10.32 0.56
N ALA A 127 -13.49 10.04 -0.52
CA ALA A 127 -13.94 11.03 -1.48
C ALA A 127 -15.23 11.70 -1.04
N TYR A 128 -15.48 12.94 -1.47
CA TYR A 128 -16.69 13.68 -1.07
C TYR A 128 -18.00 12.96 -1.40
N GLY A 129 -18.05 12.21 -2.51
CA GLY A 129 -19.25 11.42 -2.88
C GLY A 129 -19.69 10.41 -1.82
N LEU A 130 -18.80 9.97 -0.92
CA LEU A 130 -19.16 9.07 0.18
C LEU A 130 -20.11 9.73 1.18
N ILE A 131 -20.01 11.06 1.38
CA ILE A 131 -20.89 11.79 2.30
C ILE A 131 -22.34 11.71 1.81
N ASP A 132 -22.55 11.79 0.49
CA ASP A 132 -23.87 11.71 -0.10
C ASP A 132 -24.41 10.26 -0.05
N ILE A 133 -23.57 9.26 -0.37
CA ILE A 133 -23.94 7.85 -0.30
C ILE A 133 -24.32 7.45 1.13
N GLN A 134 -23.57 7.93 2.15
CA GLN A 134 -23.83 7.61 3.56
C GLN A 134 -25.21 8.08 4.06
N GLN A 135 -25.84 9.05 3.38
CA GLN A 135 -27.19 9.51 3.75
C GLN A 135 -28.26 8.44 3.57
N HIS A 136 -28.02 7.45 2.71
CA HIS A 136 -29.00 6.41 2.37
C HIS A 136 -28.47 4.98 2.46
N THR A 137 -27.13 4.79 2.48
CA THR A 137 -26.51 3.47 2.59
C THR A 137 -25.38 3.52 3.60
N PRO A 138 -25.35 2.67 4.62
CA PRO A 138 -24.27 2.62 5.59
C PRO A 138 -22.91 2.44 4.92
N ILE A 139 -21.91 3.26 5.31
CA ILE A 139 -20.54 3.14 4.80
C ILE A 139 -19.59 2.76 5.92
N LEU A 140 -18.78 1.75 5.63
CA LEU A 140 -17.64 1.35 6.43
C LEU A 140 -16.35 1.82 5.73
N SER A 141 -15.73 2.88 6.22
CA SER A 141 -14.49 3.40 5.63
C SER A 141 -13.26 2.71 6.21
N VAL A 142 -12.53 1.99 5.36
CA VAL A 142 -11.26 1.35 5.75
C VAL A 142 -10.13 2.35 5.51
N ILE A 143 -9.39 2.71 6.56
CA ILE A 143 -8.21 3.57 6.48
C ILE A 143 -7.00 2.76 6.94
N HIS A 144 -6.20 2.29 5.99
CA HIS A 144 -5.03 1.46 6.29
C HIS A 144 -3.97 2.21 7.08
N HIS A 145 -3.75 3.47 6.74
CA HIS A 145 -2.97 4.46 7.47
C HIS A 145 -3.24 5.86 6.91
N PRO A 146 -2.99 6.93 7.67
CA PRO A 146 -3.16 8.28 7.14
C PRO A 146 -2.03 8.60 6.13
N ILE A 147 -2.40 8.87 4.87
CA ILE A 147 -1.45 9.17 3.77
C ILE A 147 -0.63 10.47 4.05
N SER A 148 -0.97 11.23 5.08
CA SER A 148 -0.13 12.32 5.60
C SER A 148 1.27 11.85 6.02
N LYS A 149 1.44 10.59 6.44
CA LYS A 149 2.75 10.00 6.76
C LYS A 149 3.61 9.84 5.51
N ASP A 150 3.02 9.37 4.40
CA ASP A 150 3.70 9.27 3.11
C ASP A 150 4.21 10.65 2.67
N LYS A 151 3.33 11.66 2.70
CA LYS A 151 3.71 13.06 2.40
C LYS A 151 4.84 13.56 3.29
N TYR A 152 4.79 13.25 4.59
CA TYR A 152 5.82 13.68 5.55
C TYR A 152 7.19 13.12 5.16
N PHE A 153 7.27 11.81 4.91
CA PHE A 153 8.54 11.17 4.55
C PHE A 153 9.03 11.60 3.18
N GLU A 154 8.17 11.74 2.16
CA GLU A 154 8.58 12.26 0.87
C GLU A 154 9.15 13.68 0.96
N LEU A 155 8.56 14.55 1.79
CA LEU A 155 9.08 15.89 2.02
C LEU A 155 10.40 15.87 2.81
N LEU A 156 10.55 14.97 3.78
CA LEU A 156 11.75 14.82 4.60
C LEU A 156 12.96 14.45 3.74
N PHE A 157 12.79 13.51 2.80
CA PHE A 157 13.85 13.03 1.92
C PHE A 157 14.03 13.86 0.64
N SER A 158 13.21 14.88 0.42
CA SER A 158 13.34 15.76 -0.75
C SER A 158 14.20 16.99 -0.44
N ARG A 159 15.37 17.10 -1.10
CA ARG A 159 16.27 18.27 -1.00
C ARG A 159 15.87 19.40 -1.95
N SER A 160 15.21 19.10 -3.08
CA SER A 160 14.83 20.09 -4.10
C SER A 160 13.57 20.86 -3.70
N ILE A 161 13.63 22.20 -3.72
CA ILE A 161 12.48 23.09 -3.46
C ILE A 161 11.37 22.85 -4.48
N ILE A 162 11.73 22.70 -5.76
CA ILE A 162 10.79 22.43 -6.85
C ILE A 162 10.06 21.09 -6.60
N ARG A 163 10.83 20.04 -6.26
CA ARG A 163 10.25 18.73 -5.94
C ARG A 163 9.33 18.82 -4.73
N ARG A 164 9.71 19.56 -3.67
CA ARG A 164 8.85 19.79 -2.49
C ARG A 164 7.55 20.49 -2.84
N PHE A 165 7.57 21.44 -3.78
CA PHE A 165 6.36 22.09 -4.28
C PHE A 165 5.42 21.07 -4.96
N PHE A 166 5.94 20.24 -5.87
CA PHE A 166 5.14 19.21 -6.54
C PHE A 166 4.62 18.13 -5.57
N ILE A 167 5.40 17.71 -4.56
CA ILE A 167 4.92 16.81 -3.50
C ILE A 167 3.72 17.44 -2.78
N LYS A 168 3.81 18.71 -2.36
CA LYS A 168 2.68 19.40 -1.70
C LYS A 168 1.44 19.46 -2.60
N ARG A 169 1.63 19.71 -3.89
CA ARG A 169 0.54 19.71 -4.88
C ARG A 169 -0.10 18.34 -5.05
N TRP A 170 0.72 17.32 -5.22
CA TRP A 170 0.28 15.93 -5.34
C TRP A 170 -0.61 15.51 -4.18
N TYR A 171 -0.17 15.77 -2.96
CA TYR A 171 -0.91 15.44 -1.74
C TYR A 171 -2.03 16.44 -1.39
N GLY A 172 -2.44 17.31 -2.30
CA GLY A 172 -3.55 18.27 -2.11
C GLY A 172 -4.89 17.60 -1.77
N PHE A 173 -5.12 16.37 -2.21
CA PHE A 173 -6.29 15.55 -1.89
C PHE A 173 -6.44 15.22 -0.39
N LEU A 174 -5.38 15.30 0.41
CA LEU A 174 -5.44 15.07 1.86
C LEU A 174 -6.43 15.99 2.56
N ARG A 175 -6.65 17.22 2.04
CA ARG A 175 -7.68 18.12 2.59
C ARG A 175 -9.08 17.50 2.45
N MET A 176 -9.37 16.88 1.32
CA MET A 176 -10.62 16.15 1.11
C MET A 176 -10.72 14.96 2.06
N GLN A 177 -9.69 14.10 2.10
CA GLN A 177 -9.70 12.90 2.96
C GLN A 177 -9.92 13.26 4.43
N LYS A 178 -9.25 14.30 4.95
CA LYS A 178 -9.46 14.79 6.32
C LYS A 178 -10.90 15.25 6.58
N ASN A 179 -11.48 15.98 5.62
CA ASN A 179 -12.85 16.50 5.76
C ASN A 179 -13.88 15.37 5.70
N VAL A 180 -13.66 14.38 4.84
CA VAL A 180 -14.57 13.23 4.69
C VAL A 180 -14.44 12.30 5.90
N ALA A 181 -13.23 11.93 6.31
CA ALA A 181 -12.99 11.03 7.44
C ALA A 181 -13.70 11.51 8.72
N LYS A 182 -13.70 12.81 8.99
CA LYS A 182 -14.42 13.38 10.17
C LYS A 182 -15.93 13.14 10.12
N ARG A 183 -16.50 13.00 8.91
CA ARG A 183 -17.95 12.85 8.70
C ARG A 183 -18.38 11.39 8.56
N MET A 184 -17.44 10.46 8.38
CA MET A 184 -17.76 9.03 8.35
C MET A 184 -18.18 8.55 9.74
N GLU A 185 -19.21 7.71 9.77
CA GLU A 185 -19.74 7.15 11.00
C GLU A 185 -18.90 5.98 11.49
N TYR A 186 -18.49 5.11 10.57
CA TYR A 186 -17.75 3.90 10.87
C TYR A 186 -16.43 3.87 10.12
N ILE A 187 -15.34 3.79 10.87
CA ILE A 187 -13.98 3.71 10.33
C ILE A 187 -13.32 2.45 10.86
N LEU A 188 -12.69 1.70 9.97
CA LEU A 188 -11.83 0.57 10.31
C LEU A 188 -10.37 0.92 10.03
N THR A 189 -9.47 0.40 10.88
CA THR A 189 -8.02 0.50 10.68
C THR A 189 -7.31 -0.75 11.20
N PRO A 190 -6.16 -1.14 10.63
CA PRO A 190 -5.54 -2.42 10.95
C PRO A 190 -4.67 -2.42 12.22
N SER A 191 -4.40 -1.28 12.84
CA SER A 191 -3.52 -1.22 14.02
C SER A 191 -3.89 -0.11 14.99
N LYS A 192 -3.48 -0.26 16.24
CA LYS A 192 -3.62 0.78 17.28
C LYS A 192 -2.83 2.04 16.92
N ASN A 193 -1.63 1.87 16.35
CA ASN A 193 -0.83 3.00 15.89
C ASN A 193 -1.58 3.77 14.78
N SER A 194 -2.14 3.07 13.77
CA SER A 194 -2.92 3.73 12.72
C SER A 194 -4.15 4.45 13.28
N GLN A 195 -4.83 3.89 14.29
CA GLN A 195 -5.95 4.57 14.97
C GLN A 195 -5.49 5.89 15.59
N ILE A 196 -4.37 5.90 16.30
CA ILE A 196 -3.79 7.10 16.93
C ILE A 196 -3.42 8.13 15.85
N ASP A 197 -2.75 7.70 14.80
CA ASP A 197 -2.30 8.57 13.72
C ASP A 197 -3.47 9.16 12.91
N ILE A 198 -4.52 8.37 12.61
CA ILE A 198 -5.74 8.85 11.96
C ILE A 198 -6.43 9.90 12.83
N SER A 199 -6.55 9.63 14.12
CA SER A 199 -7.13 10.58 15.05
C SER A 199 -6.36 11.91 15.09
N ASN A 200 -5.04 11.84 15.20
CA ASN A 200 -4.18 13.02 15.28
C ASN A 200 -4.12 13.80 13.96
N ASP A 201 -3.86 13.09 12.85
CA ASP A 201 -3.59 13.72 11.55
C ASP A 201 -4.87 14.16 10.84
N PHE A 202 -5.96 13.41 10.98
CA PHE A 202 -7.24 13.71 10.33
C PHE A 202 -8.25 14.38 11.27
N GLY A 203 -8.01 14.35 12.59
CA GLY A 203 -8.89 14.93 13.59
C GLY A 203 -10.21 14.16 13.75
N VAL A 204 -10.13 12.83 13.63
CA VAL A 204 -11.26 11.91 13.84
C VAL A 204 -11.31 11.48 15.31
N ASP A 205 -12.50 11.43 15.90
CA ASP A 205 -12.68 10.86 17.24
C ASP A 205 -12.30 9.37 17.24
N LYS A 206 -11.41 8.97 18.14
CA LYS A 206 -10.97 7.58 18.31
C LYS A 206 -12.12 6.59 18.51
N LYS A 207 -13.21 7.02 19.12
CA LYS A 207 -14.40 6.19 19.35
C LYS A 207 -15.09 5.75 18.05
N LYS A 208 -14.91 6.48 16.95
CA LYS A 208 -15.41 6.12 15.62
C LYS A 208 -14.50 5.14 14.87
N ILE A 209 -13.31 4.86 15.40
CA ILE A 209 -12.29 4.06 14.72
C ILE A 209 -12.17 2.71 15.41
N THR A 210 -12.64 1.67 14.75
CA THR A 210 -12.51 0.29 15.21
C THR A 210 -11.24 -0.32 14.65
N ILE A 211 -10.47 -1.01 15.50
CA ILE A 211 -9.26 -1.72 15.10
C ILE A 211 -9.63 -3.15 14.71
N ILE A 212 -9.35 -3.52 13.47
CA ILE A 212 -9.47 -4.90 12.97
C ILE A 212 -8.15 -5.20 12.24
N PRO A 213 -7.25 -5.96 12.87
CA PRO A 213 -5.97 -6.33 12.24
C PRO A 213 -6.19 -7.09 10.93
N ASN A 214 -5.32 -6.86 9.96
CA ASN A 214 -5.34 -7.68 8.75
C ASN A 214 -4.88 -9.11 9.07
N GLY A 215 -5.46 -10.09 8.39
CA GLY A 215 -5.02 -11.49 8.46
C GLY A 215 -3.80 -11.74 7.59
N ILE A 216 -3.00 -12.72 7.98
CA ILE A 216 -1.98 -13.33 7.14
C ILE A 216 -2.50 -14.70 6.71
N ASP A 217 -2.39 -15.00 5.42
CA ASP A 217 -2.79 -16.31 4.87
C ASP A 217 -1.81 -17.40 5.33
N SER A 218 -2.12 -18.01 6.48
CA SER A 218 -1.30 -19.07 7.07
C SER A 218 -1.34 -20.40 6.31
N ASN A 219 -2.19 -20.53 5.29
CA ASN A 219 -2.18 -21.70 4.41
C ASN A 219 -1.09 -21.55 3.32
N THR A 220 -0.82 -20.32 2.90
CA THR A 220 0.21 -20.02 1.89
C THR A 220 1.55 -19.70 2.56
N PHE A 221 1.56 -18.81 3.56
CA PHE A 221 2.76 -18.45 4.31
C PHE A 221 2.96 -19.44 5.46
N THR A 222 3.70 -20.50 5.19
CA THR A 222 3.99 -21.57 6.16
C THR A 222 5.48 -21.86 6.22
N PRO A 223 6.00 -22.38 7.32
CA PRO A 223 7.35 -22.89 7.36
C PRO A 223 7.54 -24.05 6.38
N LEU A 224 8.70 -24.15 5.73
CA LEU A 224 9.05 -25.37 4.98
C LEU A 224 9.27 -26.54 5.93
N ASN A 225 8.71 -27.71 5.59
CA ASN A 225 8.85 -28.95 6.38
C ASN A 225 10.31 -29.44 6.43
N SER A 226 11.12 -29.14 5.42
CA SER A 226 12.56 -29.37 5.41
C SER A 226 13.27 -28.19 4.74
N ARG A 227 14.24 -27.62 5.43
CA ARG A 227 15.16 -26.61 4.87
C ARG A 227 16.46 -27.25 4.36
N GLU A 228 16.56 -28.58 4.33
CA GLU A 228 17.70 -29.30 3.83
C GLU A 228 17.87 -29.03 2.33
N GLY A 229 19.03 -28.57 1.92
CA GLY A 229 19.36 -28.21 0.54
C GLY A 229 19.09 -26.74 0.13
N PHE A 230 18.35 -25.95 0.92
CA PHE A 230 18.06 -24.53 0.60
C PHE A 230 18.82 -23.52 1.48
N LYS A 231 19.60 -23.97 2.44
CA LYS A 231 20.36 -23.09 3.34
C LYS A 231 21.61 -22.54 2.67
N ASN A 232 21.47 -21.45 1.94
CA ASN A 232 22.54 -20.47 1.94
C ASN A 232 22.38 -19.67 3.27
N ASN A 233 23.31 -19.87 4.21
CA ASN A 233 23.26 -19.26 5.56
C ASN A 233 23.32 -17.72 5.52
N PHE A 234 23.57 -17.10 4.36
CA PHE A 234 23.75 -15.67 4.16
C PHE A 234 22.68 -15.07 3.26
N ARG A 235 21.57 -15.78 3.02
CA ARG A 235 20.46 -15.27 2.20
C ARG A 235 19.53 -14.40 3.04
N ILE A 236 19.47 -13.12 2.70
CA ILE A 236 18.60 -12.11 3.31
C ILE A 236 17.45 -11.81 2.35
N ILE A 237 16.26 -11.60 2.90
CA ILE A 237 15.09 -11.18 2.13
C ILE A 237 14.48 -9.89 2.66
N THR A 238 14.01 -9.05 1.75
CA THR A 238 13.15 -7.91 2.07
C THR A 238 12.05 -7.76 1.02
N THR A 239 10.85 -7.42 1.46
CA THR A 239 9.75 -7.02 0.57
C THR A 239 9.58 -5.52 0.68
N ALA A 240 9.99 -4.79 -0.34
CA ALA A 240 9.95 -3.34 -0.35
C ALA A 240 9.60 -2.80 -1.74
N SER A 241 8.71 -1.82 -1.79
CA SER A 241 8.58 -0.98 -2.98
C SER A 241 9.84 -0.13 -3.08
N ALA A 242 10.72 -0.46 -4.01
CA ALA A 242 11.93 0.31 -4.27
C ALA A 242 11.58 1.76 -4.63
N ASP A 243 12.47 2.69 -4.32
CA ASP A 243 12.28 4.14 -4.52
C ASP A 243 11.14 4.77 -3.71
N VAL A 244 10.55 4.06 -2.74
CA VAL A 244 9.61 4.62 -1.77
C VAL A 244 10.35 4.84 -0.45
N PRO A 245 10.65 6.10 -0.06
CA PRO A 245 11.45 6.40 1.13
C PRO A 245 10.92 5.77 2.42
N LEU A 246 9.59 5.69 2.54
CA LEU A 246 8.88 5.13 3.67
C LEU A 246 9.26 3.66 3.93
N LYS A 247 9.65 2.90 2.90
CA LYS A 247 10.02 1.48 3.01
C LYS A 247 11.47 1.25 3.44
N GLY A 248 12.28 2.30 3.46
CA GLY A 248 13.62 2.26 4.06
C GLY A 248 14.63 1.32 3.39
N LEU A 249 14.40 0.88 2.14
CA LEU A 249 15.30 -0.05 1.44
C LEU A 249 16.75 0.43 1.41
N SER A 250 16.97 1.75 1.31
CA SER A 250 18.31 2.34 1.31
C SER A 250 19.15 2.01 2.56
N PHE A 251 18.50 1.76 3.70
CA PHE A 251 19.21 1.33 4.92
C PHE A 251 19.69 -0.11 4.81
N THR A 252 18.84 -0.99 4.27
CA THR A 252 19.21 -2.38 4.02
C THR A 252 20.36 -2.47 3.00
N LEU A 253 20.31 -1.67 1.91
CA LEU A 253 21.39 -1.62 0.91
C LEU A 253 22.73 -1.20 1.54
N ARG A 254 22.74 -0.17 2.37
CA ARG A 254 23.95 0.26 3.09
C ARG A 254 24.44 -0.81 4.07
N ALA A 255 23.54 -1.54 4.72
CA ALA A 255 23.95 -2.66 5.58
C ALA A 255 24.63 -3.78 4.77
N ILE A 256 24.15 -4.11 3.59
CA ILE A 256 24.80 -5.07 2.68
C ILE A 256 26.20 -4.59 2.29
N HIS A 257 26.35 -3.30 1.96
CA HIS A 257 27.66 -2.74 1.65
C HIS A 257 28.67 -2.92 2.79
N TYR A 258 28.28 -2.71 4.06
CA TYR A 258 29.17 -2.94 5.20
C TYR A 258 29.45 -4.42 5.49
N LEU A 259 28.54 -5.31 5.10
CA LEU A 259 28.65 -6.74 5.40
C LEU A 259 29.34 -7.54 4.31
N LYS A 260 29.39 -7.07 3.06
CA LYS A 260 29.93 -7.81 1.92
C LYS A 260 31.40 -8.24 2.10
N ASP A 261 32.20 -7.42 2.73
CA ASP A 261 33.62 -7.70 2.96
C ASP A 261 33.85 -8.70 4.09
N LEU A 262 32.91 -8.79 5.04
CA LEU A 262 32.93 -9.73 6.18
C LEU A 262 32.31 -11.07 5.81
N TYR A 263 31.33 -11.06 4.93
CA TYR A 263 30.54 -12.22 4.51
C TYR A 263 30.37 -12.20 2.99
N PRO A 264 31.36 -12.65 2.21
CA PRO A 264 31.34 -12.60 0.74
C PRO A 264 30.16 -13.36 0.11
N GLU A 265 29.58 -14.34 0.81
CA GLU A 265 28.42 -15.11 0.34
C GLU A 265 27.07 -14.42 0.63
N ILE A 266 27.09 -13.24 1.26
CA ILE A 266 25.85 -12.51 1.59
C ILE A 266 25.08 -12.18 0.33
N HIS A 267 23.80 -12.45 0.34
CA HIS A 267 22.94 -12.12 -0.81
C HIS A 267 21.57 -11.60 -0.36
N LEU A 268 21.18 -10.44 -0.87
CA LEU A 268 19.90 -9.80 -0.60
C LEU A 268 18.93 -10.06 -1.76
N THR A 269 17.86 -10.77 -1.48
CA THR A 269 16.70 -10.86 -2.37
C THR A 269 15.71 -9.76 -2.02
N VAL A 270 15.41 -8.88 -2.97
CA VAL A 270 14.40 -7.82 -2.83
C VAL A 270 13.17 -8.20 -3.63
N ILE A 271 12.04 -8.42 -2.96
CA ILE A 271 10.74 -8.57 -3.64
C ILE A 271 10.20 -7.17 -3.90
N GLY A 272 10.30 -6.74 -5.15
CA GLY A 272 9.97 -5.40 -5.61
C GLY A 272 10.77 -5.02 -6.84
N GLN A 273 10.50 -3.86 -7.42
CA GLN A 273 11.18 -3.38 -8.62
C GLN A 273 11.67 -1.94 -8.41
N PRO A 274 12.95 -1.66 -8.67
CA PRO A 274 13.47 -0.29 -8.71
C PRO A 274 12.94 0.43 -9.95
N LYS A 275 12.84 1.74 -9.89
CA LYS A 275 12.58 2.57 -11.06
C LYS A 275 13.86 2.70 -11.87
N SER A 276 13.76 2.52 -13.18
CA SER A 276 14.90 2.75 -14.08
C SER A 276 15.45 4.17 -13.93
N GLY A 277 16.76 4.30 -13.70
CA GLY A 277 17.41 5.55 -13.34
C GLY A 277 16.98 6.13 -11.98
N GLY A 278 16.33 5.33 -11.14
CA GLY A 278 15.84 5.72 -9.82
C GLY A 278 16.93 5.91 -8.77
N TYR A 279 16.51 6.30 -7.58
CA TYR A 279 17.45 6.46 -6.45
C TYR A 279 18.06 5.12 -6.03
N THR A 280 17.28 4.06 -6.05
CA THR A 280 17.71 2.70 -5.63
C THR A 280 18.81 2.17 -6.54
N GLU A 281 18.65 2.25 -7.87
CA GLU A 281 19.68 1.80 -8.82
C GLU A 281 20.98 2.59 -8.62
N ARG A 282 20.90 3.92 -8.59
CA ARG A 282 22.09 4.76 -8.35
C ARG A 282 22.80 4.46 -7.04
N LEU A 283 22.04 4.17 -5.97
CA LEU A 283 22.61 3.82 -4.67
C LEU A 283 23.31 2.46 -4.71
N ILE A 284 22.79 1.48 -5.45
CA ILE A 284 23.42 0.17 -5.63
C ILE A 284 24.75 0.32 -6.35
N ASP A 285 24.79 1.13 -7.42
CA ASP A 285 26.02 1.42 -8.17
C ASP A 285 27.02 2.19 -7.30
N GLU A 286 26.57 3.23 -6.57
CA GLU A 286 27.41 4.01 -5.66
C GLU A 286 28.04 3.16 -4.55
N LEU A 287 27.33 2.19 -4.04
CA LEU A 287 27.79 1.28 -2.97
C LEU A 287 28.56 0.08 -3.49
N ASP A 288 28.61 -0.12 -4.82
CA ASP A 288 29.26 -1.26 -5.46
C ASP A 288 28.78 -2.60 -4.87
N ILE A 289 27.45 -2.84 -4.93
CA ILE A 289 26.81 -4.03 -4.35
C ILE A 289 25.89 -4.75 -5.34
N SER A 290 26.03 -4.50 -6.64
CA SER A 290 25.16 -5.08 -7.67
C SER A 290 25.17 -6.61 -7.67
N GLU A 291 26.32 -7.24 -7.42
CA GLU A 291 26.48 -8.70 -7.39
C GLU A 291 25.82 -9.35 -6.15
N TYR A 292 25.60 -8.57 -5.09
CA TYR A 292 25.03 -9.03 -3.83
C TYR A 292 23.50 -8.89 -3.74
N ILE A 293 22.85 -8.43 -4.84
CA ILE A 293 21.41 -8.10 -4.82
C ILE A 293 20.69 -8.71 -6.02
N SER A 294 19.53 -9.29 -5.77
CA SER A 294 18.60 -9.68 -6.81
C SER A 294 17.21 -9.09 -6.55
N PHE A 295 16.57 -8.59 -7.61
CA PHE A 295 15.18 -8.13 -7.57
C PHE A 295 14.27 -9.19 -8.16
N LYS A 296 13.16 -9.48 -7.45
CA LYS A 296 12.11 -10.39 -7.93
C LYS A 296 10.79 -9.65 -7.99
N THR A 297 10.10 -9.79 -9.12
CA THR A 297 8.85 -9.07 -9.40
C THR A 297 7.78 -10.01 -9.93
N ASN A 298 6.53 -9.60 -9.85
CA ASN A 298 5.39 -10.35 -10.36
C ASN A 298 5.26 -11.77 -9.79
N LEU A 299 5.74 -11.97 -8.56
CA LEU A 299 5.62 -13.24 -7.87
C LEU A 299 4.18 -13.44 -7.35
N SER A 300 3.70 -14.66 -7.43
CA SER A 300 2.50 -15.12 -6.71
C SER A 300 2.77 -15.17 -5.20
N LYS A 301 1.72 -15.23 -4.40
CA LYS A 301 1.86 -15.40 -2.94
C LYS A 301 2.66 -16.64 -2.56
N ALA A 302 2.45 -17.75 -3.26
CA ALA A 302 3.18 -19.00 -3.01
C ALA A 302 4.68 -18.85 -3.30
N GLU A 303 5.05 -18.15 -4.38
CA GLU A 303 6.45 -17.85 -4.70
C GLU A 303 7.06 -16.90 -3.66
N ILE A 304 6.32 -15.89 -3.18
CA ILE A 304 6.78 -15.01 -2.09
C ILE A 304 7.01 -15.82 -0.80
N ALA A 305 6.08 -16.69 -0.44
CA ALA A 305 6.21 -17.56 0.72
C ALA A 305 7.42 -18.48 0.61
N PHE A 306 7.66 -19.05 -0.58
CA PHE A 306 8.85 -19.86 -0.87
C PHE A 306 10.14 -19.05 -0.71
N GLU A 307 10.20 -17.82 -1.23
CA GLU A 307 11.36 -16.94 -1.07
C GLU A 307 11.65 -16.63 0.40
N TYR A 308 10.62 -16.35 1.21
CA TYR A 308 10.77 -16.20 2.66
C TYR A 308 11.34 -17.48 3.27
N ALA A 309 10.71 -18.61 3.03
CA ALA A 309 11.07 -19.88 3.63
C ALA A 309 12.50 -20.35 3.27
N CYS A 310 13.02 -19.94 2.10
CA CYS A 310 14.41 -20.18 1.68
C CYS A 310 15.43 -19.18 2.24
N SER A 311 14.99 -18.16 2.99
CA SER A 311 15.86 -17.11 3.50
C SER A 311 16.28 -17.38 4.96
N SER A 312 17.49 -16.95 5.32
CA SER A 312 18.01 -17.08 6.66
C SER A 312 17.51 -16.00 7.60
N VAL A 313 17.29 -14.79 7.03
CA VAL A 313 16.83 -13.61 7.78
C VAL A 313 15.94 -12.78 6.86
N ALA A 314 14.83 -12.31 7.40
CA ALA A 314 14.01 -11.28 6.79
C ALA A 314 14.32 -9.90 7.39
N ILE A 315 14.38 -8.86 6.56
CA ILE A 315 14.60 -7.48 7.02
C ILE A 315 13.42 -6.62 6.59
N VAL A 316 12.82 -5.91 7.57
CA VAL A 316 11.80 -4.88 7.33
C VAL A 316 12.29 -3.55 7.89
N SER A 317 12.94 -2.77 7.05
CA SER A 317 13.55 -1.47 7.40
C SER A 317 12.61 -0.28 7.26
N SER A 318 11.30 -0.50 7.20
CA SER A 318 10.28 0.53 7.00
C SER A 318 10.35 1.62 8.07
N LEU A 319 10.18 2.87 7.65
CA LEU A 319 10.09 4.03 8.54
C LEU A 319 8.67 4.26 9.08
N TYR A 320 7.70 3.62 8.44
CA TYR A 320 6.31 3.60 8.85
C TYR A 320 5.58 2.42 8.19
N GLU A 321 4.70 1.76 8.94
CA GLU A 321 3.77 0.74 8.45
C GLU A 321 2.39 0.94 9.08
N GLY A 322 1.34 0.85 8.27
CA GLY A 322 -0.03 0.86 8.78
C GLY A 322 -0.40 -0.47 9.45
N PHE A 323 0.04 -1.57 8.84
CA PHE A 323 -0.02 -2.92 9.38
C PHE A 323 1.35 -3.60 9.30
N GLY A 324 1.89 -3.84 8.11
CA GLY A 324 3.17 -4.50 7.91
C GLY A 324 3.01 -5.95 7.47
N PHE A 325 2.36 -6.18 6.33
CA PHE A 325 2.25 -7.52 5.74
C PHE A 325 3.60 -8.26 5.68
N PRO A 326 4.72 -7.64 5.23
CA PRO A 326 6.01 -8.32 5.19
C PRO A 326 6.49 -8.85 6.54
N VAL A 327 6.12 -8.17 7.64
CA VAL A 327 6.42 -8.63 9.02
C VAL A 327 5.66 -9.91 9.32
N GLY A 328 4.34 -9.89 9.12
CA GLY A 328 3.49 -11.05 9.40
C GLY A 328 3.78 -12.24 8.48
N GLU A 329 4.10 -11.99 7.20
CA GLU A 329 4.47 -13.01 6.22
C GLU A 329 5.79 -13.71 6.60
N ALA A 330 6.82 -12.95 6.96
CA ALA A 330 8.10 -13.50 7.43
C ALA A 330 7.92 -14.36 8.70
N MET A 331 7.14 -13.85 9.67
CA MET A 331 6.84 -14.59 10.91
C MET A 331 6.05 -15.86 10.63
N ALA A 332 5.04 -15.83 9.75
CA ALA A 332 4.27 -17.00 9.37
C ALA A 332 5.12 -18.08 8.68
N CYS A 333 6.13 -17.68 7.91
CA CYS A 333 7.13 -18.59 7.33
C CYS A 333 8.22 -19.05 8.32
N ASN A 334 8.13 -18.65 9.59
CA ASN A 334 9.12 -18.95 10.63
C ASN A 334 10.55 -18.52 10.24
N VAL A 335 10.68 -17.34 9.63
CA VAL A 335 11.97 -16.74 9.26
C VAL A 335 12.39 -15.75 10.34
N PRO A 336 13.61 -15.83 10.87
CA PRO A 336 14.15 -14.82 11.77
C PRO A 336 13.97 -13.42 11.21
N LEU A 337 13.40 -12.50 12.00
CA LEU A 337 13.01 -11.17 11.53
C LEU A 337 13.79 -10.08 12.26
N ILE A 338 14.42 -9.20 11.49
CA ILE A 338 14.94 -7.91 11.94
C ILE A 338 14.04 -6.82 11.39
N ALA A 339 13.45 -6.00 12.26
CA ALA A 339 12.56 -4.95 11.84
C ALA A 339 12.77 -3.64 12.61
N THR A 340 12.31 -2.54 12.04
CA THR A 340 12.34 -1.24 12.72
C THR A 340 11.29 -1.16 13.83
N ASN A 341 11.65 -0.59 14.97
CA ASN A 341 10.72 -0.31 16.07
C ASN A 341 9.89 0.94 15.78
N VAL A 342 8.95 0.84 14.82
CA VAL A 342 8.11 1.97 14.38
C VAL A 342 6.67 1.55 14.09
N ALA A 343 5.76 2.49 14.31
CA ALA A 343 4.36 2.36 13.93
C ALA A 343 3.71 1.05 14.42
N SER A 344 3.09 0.27 13.53
CA SER A 344 2.41 -0.98 13.87
C SER A 344 3.36 -2.18 14.05
N ILE A 345 4.62 -2.09 13.66
CA ILE A 345 5.55 -3.23 13.69
C ILE A 345 5.66 -3.88 15.08
N PRO A 346 5.86 -3.11 16.19
CA PRO A 346 5.90 -3.70 17.52
C PRO A 346 4.60 -4.39 17.95
N GLU A 347 3.43 -3.91 17.44
CA GLU A 347 2.13 -4.53 17.74
C GLU A 347 2.02 -5.93 17.14
N ILE A 348 2.61 -6.14 15.95
CA ILE A 348 2.55 -7.42 15.22
C ILE A 348 3.61 -8.37 15.72
N THR A 349 4.82 -7.88 15.92
CA THR A 349 5.97 -8.74 16.28
C THR A 349 5.95 -9.19 17.73
N SER A 350 5.31 -8.42 18.62
CA SER A 350 5.45 -8.63 20.06
C SER A 350 6.94 -8.80 20.44
N ASN A 351 7.34 -9.96 20.96
CA ASN A 351 8.73 -10.29 21.34
C ASN A 351 9.41 -11.26 20.35
N TYR A 352 8.81 -11.52 19.18
CA TYR A 352 9.27 -12.54 18.23
C TYR A 352 10.12 -12.01 17.08
N ALA A 353 10.64 -10.78 17.21
CA ALA A 353 11.55 -10.18 16.24
C ALA A 353 12.62 -9.33 16.91
N THR A 354 13.75 -9.16 16.25
CA THR A 354 14.78 -8.19 16.66
C THR A 354 14.36 -6.81 16.18
N LEU A 355 13.97 -5.93 17.11
CA LEU A 355 13.54 -4.57 16.81
C LEU A 355 14.69 -3.56 16.92
N ILE A 356 14.88 -2.75 15.87
CA ILE A 356 15.93 -1.75 15.79
C ILE A 356 15.33 -0.34 15.92
N ASN A 357 15.91 0.49 16.76
CA ASN A 357 15.43 1.86 16.97
C ASN A 357 15.71 2.79 15.79
N LYS A 358 14.68 3.53 15.35
CA LYS A 358 14.71 4.52 14.26
C LYS A 358 15.84 5.57 14.39
N ARG A 359 16.30 5.91 15.59
CA ARG A 359 17.33 6.94 15.81
C ARG A 359 18.68 6.60 15.19
N LEU A 360 19.02 5.32 15.05
CA LEU A 360 20.24 4.88 14.37
C LEU A 360 20.15 5.10 12.85
N HIS A 361 18.97 4.97 12.26
CA HIS A 361 18.78 5.12 10.80
C HIS A 361 18.95 6.54 10.28
N LEU A 362 18.46 7.55 10.99
CA LEU A 362 18.48 8.95 10.49
C LEU A 362 19.85 9.61 10.58
N ARG A 363 20.75 9.17 11.48
CA ARG A 363 22.11 9.71 11.59
C ARG A 363 22.98 9.40 10.36
N TYR A 364 22.78 8.26 9.71
CA TYR A 364 23.58 7.83 8.54
C TYR A 364 23.12 8.41 7.20
N GLN A 365 22.00 9.15 7.15
CA GLN A 365 21.55 9.83 5.92
C GLN A 365 21.90 11.33 5.88
N MET A 366 22.38 11.89 7.00
CA MET A 366 22.77 13.30 7.07
C MET A 366 24.29 13.52 6.88
N LEU A 367 25.06 12.46 6.74
CA LEU A 367 26.45 12.45 6.29
C LEU A 367 26.52 12.11 4.80
#